data_26806c29ea5b3ff201ce5c4e28f091cb
#
_entry.id   26806c29ea5b3ff201ce5c4e28f091cb
#
_cell.length_a   1.000
_cell.length_b   1.000
_cell.length_c   1.000
_cell.angle_alpha   90.00
_cell.angle_beta   90.00
_cell.angle_gamma   90.00
#
_symmetry.space_group_name_H-M   'P 1'
#
loop_
_entity.id
_entity.type
_entity.pdbx_description
1 polymer ?
#
loop_
_entity_poly.entity_id
_entity_poly.type
_entity_poly.pdbx_seq_one_letter_code
_entity_poly.pdbx_strand_id
1 'polypeptide(L)'
;MRKTKIIATLGPASFNSKTISKLIEQGMDVARINMSHYDRNFDLKSHIEYIRKQAIKHKRTVAILFDLCGPKIRVGKLDGDIIKIAAGNHYTLGYTDCDIPLNMDLSFLSHTSGGMVKVDDGKLTFEIVRVEQNALELSATESGEISSGKGVNIPGVQLDLP
;
A
#
# COMPACT_ATOMS: atom_id res chain seq x y z
N MET A 1 5.45 33.29 10.01
CA MET A 1 5.39 32.13 9.08
C MET A 1 5.41 30.86 9.91
N ARG A 2 4.47 29.92 9.72
CA ARG A 2 4.48 28.66 10.47
C ARG A 2 5.71 27.83 10.08
N LYS A 3 6.40 27.26 11.05
CA LYS A 3 7.55 26.38 10.81
C LYS A 3 7.08 25.01 10.36
N THR A 4 5.98 24.51 10.93
CA THR A 4 5.36 23.21 10.58
C THR A 4 4.47 23.34 9.35
N LYS A 5 4.64 22.43 8.38
CA LYS A 5 3.81 22.34 7.18
C LYS A 5 2.68 21.36 7.37
N ILE A 6 1.51 21.70 6.83
CA ILE A 6 0.33 20.83 6.86
C ILE A 6 0.22 20.11 5.53
N ILE A 7 0.31 18.78 5.56
CA ILE A 7 0.04 17.91 4.44
C ILE A 7 -1.36 17.32 4.63
N ALA A 8 -2.28 17.59 3.71
CA ALA A 8 -3.60 16.99 3.71
C ALA A 8 -3.71 15.96 2.58
N THR A 9 -4.03 14.70 2.92
CA THR A 9 -4.34 13.69 1.91
C THR A 9 -5.76 13.90 1.41
N LEU A 10 -5.87 14.12 0.11
CA LEU A 10 -7.14 14.25 -0.58
C LEU A 10 -7.61 12.87 -1.05
N GLY A 11 -8.87 12.56 -0.83
CA GLY A 11 -9.53 11.33 -1.22
C GLY A 11 -11.00 11.57 -1.56
N PRO A 12 -11.81 10.55 -1.87
CA PRO A 12 -13.19 10.71 -2.36
C PRO A 12 -14.04 11.66 -1.52
N ALA A 13 -13.90 11.62 -0.20
CA ALA A 13 -14.65 12.50 0.71
C ALA A 13 -14.23 13.98 0.66
N SER A 14 -12.99 14.27 0.27
CA SER A 14 -12.40 15.60 0.25
C SER A 14 -12.20 16.19 -1.15
N PHE A 15 -12.35 15.38 -2.21
CA PHE A 15 -12.25 15.83 -3.60
C PHE A 15 -13.49 16.61 -4.05
N ASN A 16 -13.88 17.61 -3.30
CA ASN A 16 -14.92 18.54 -3.70
C ASN A 16 -14.45 19.98 -3.50
N SER A 17 -15.00 20.86 -4.29
CA SER A 17 -14.60 22.26 -4.38
C SER A 17 -14.65 23.00 -3.05
N LYS A 18 -15.66 22.73 -2.24
CA LYS A 18 -15.88 23.39 -0.95
C LYS A 18 -14.84 22.97 0.08
N THR A 19 -14.53 21.66 0.14
CA THR A 19 -13.56 21.11 1.10
C THR A 19 -12.14 21.55 0.76
N ILE A 20 -11.73 21.45 -0.50
CA ILE A 20 -10.38 21.90 -0.95
C ILE A 20 -10.18 23.39 -0.66
N SER A 21 -11.16 24.23 -0.98
CA SER A 21 -11.08 25.66 -0.69
C SER A 21 -10.88 25.93 0.80
N LYS A 22 -11.66 25.25 1.66
CA LYS A 22 -11.54 25.37 3.12
C LYS A 22 -10.18 24.86 3.64
N LEU A 23 -9.68 23.74 3.14
CA LEU A 23 -8.37 23.21 3.54
C LEU A 23 -7.24 24.23 3.23
N ILE A 24 -7.28 24.84 2.05
CA ILE A 24 -6.31 25.88 1.67
C ILE A 24 -6.44 27.11 2.57
N GLU A 25 -7.65 27.58 2.82
CA GLU A 25 -7.92 28.70 3.71
C GLU A 25 -7.40 28.43 5.13
N GLN A 26 -7.65 27.23 5.68
CA GLN A 26 -7.19 26.82 7.00
C GLN A 26 -5.70 26.47 7.07
N GLY A 27 -5.01 26.54 5.94
CA GLY A 27 -3.54 26.51 5.93
C GLY A 27 -2.89 25.24 5.42
N MET A 28 -3.57 24.46 4.60
CA MET A 28 -2.92 23.36 3.88
C MET A 28 -1.76 23.89 3.05
N ASP A 29 -0.58 23.33 3.23
CA ASP A 29 0.64 23.65 2.48
C ASP A 29 0.89 22.65 1.35
N VAL A 30 0.45 21.39 1.53
CA VAL A 30 0.65 20.31 0.55
C VAL A 30 -0.65 19.51 0.40
N ALA A 31 -1.11 19.38 -0.83
CA ALA A 31 -2.18 18.46 -1.21
C ALA A 31 -1.55 17.13 -1.64
N ARG A 32 -1.67 16.08 -0.79
CA ARG A 32 -1.19 14.72 -1.12
C ARG A 32 -2.30 13.93 -1.80
N ILE A 33 -1.98 13.33 -2.93
CA ILE A 33 -2.85 12.45 -3.70
C ILE A 33 -2.23 11.06 -3.69
N ASN A 34 -2.91 10.08 -3.06
CA ASN A 34 -2.45 8.70 -3.02
C ASN A 34 -2.87 7.97 -4.30
N MET A 35 -1.90 7.68 -5.16
CA MET A 35 -2.13 7.04 -6.46
C MET A 35 -2.52 5.56 -6.35
N SER A 36 -2.37 4.92 -5.18
CA SER A 36 -2.81 3.52 -4.96
C SER A 36 -4.34 3.36 -5.04
N HIS A 37 -5.10 4.42 -4.80
CA HIS A 37 -6.57 4.44 -4.84
C HIS A 37 -7.10 5.15 -6.07
N TYR A 38 -6.24 5.31 -7.08
CA TYR A 38 -6.56 6.07 -8.27
C TYR A 38 -7.28 5.20 -9.29
N ASP A 39 -8.55 5.49 -9.55
CA ASP A 39 -9.29 4.89 -10.65
C ASP A 39 -9.02 5.68 -11.95
N ARG A 40 -8.96 4.97 -13.10
CA ARG A 40 -8.79 5.57 -14.43
C ARG A 40 -9.90 6.56 -14.79
N ASN A 41 -11.07 6.45 -14.13
CA ASN A 41 -12.20 7.35 -14.31
C ASN A 41 -12.09 8.64 -13.51
N PHE A 42 -11.06 8.79 -12.68
CA PHE A 42 -10.86 9.97 -11.86
C PHE A 42 -10.20 11.08 -12.67
N ASP A 43 -10.88 12.21 -12.81
CA ASP A 43 -10.36 13.36 -13.54
C ASP A 43 -9.29 14.12 -12.72
N LEU A 44 -8.07 13.55 -12.71
CA LEU A 44 -6.91 14.13 -12.02
C LEU A 44 -6.61 15.55 -12.50
N LYS A 45 -6.73 15.78 -13.81
CA LYS A 45 -6.40 17.08 -14.42
C LYS A 45 -7.30 18.18 -13.84
N SER A 46 -8.60 17.99 -13.84
CA SER A 46 -9.55 18.96 -13.27
C SER A 46 -9.32 19.21 -11.79
N HIS A 47 -8.94 18.18 -11.02
CA HIS A 47 -8.63 18.34 -9.60
C HIS A 47 -7.35 19.16 -9.37
N ILE A 48 -6.30 18.93 -10.16
CA ILE A 48 -5.07 19.73 -10.11
C ILE A 48 -5.36 21.18 -10.46
N GLU A 49 -6.07 21.41 -11.55
CA GLU A 49 -6.47 22.76 -11.99
C GLU A 49 -7.30 23.47 -10.92
N TYR A 50 -8.19 22.74 -10.27
CA TYR A 50 -9.01 23.27 -9.19
C TYR A 50 -8.16 23.67 -7.97
N ILE A 51 -7.25 22.80 -7.51
CA ILE A 51 -6.32 23.11 -6.40
C ILE A 51 -5.51 24.38 -6.74
N ARG A 52 -4.96 24.45 -7.95
CA ARG A 52 -4.20 25.61 -8.42
C ARG A 52 -5.04 26.90 -8.40
N LYS A 53 -6.27 26.84 -8.93
CA LYS A 53 -7.23 27.96 -8.93
C LYS A 53 -7.54 28.44 -7.52
N GLN A 54 -7.79 27.54 -6.58
CA GLN A 54 -8.06 27.90 -5.19
C GLN A 54 -6.82 28.45 -4.47
N ALA A 55 -5.65 27.92 -4.73
CA ALA A 55 -4.38 28.44 -4.20
C ALA A 55 -4.18 29.91 -4.60
N ILE A 56 -4.40 30.24 -5.87
CA ILE A 56 -4.33 31.62 -6.38
C ILE A 56 -5.36 32.50 -5.69
N LYS A 57 -6.64 32.04 -5.61
CA LYS A 57 -7.72 32.78 -4.97
C LYS A 57 -7.40 33.16 -3.51
N HIS A 58 -6.82 32.22 -2.76
CA HIS A 58 -6.44 32.43 -1.36
C HIS A 58 -5.06 33.06 -1.19
N LYS A 59 -4.38 33.46 -2.30
CA LYS A 59 -3.02 34.00 -2.30
C LYS A 59 -2.03 33.12 -1.52
N ARG A 60 -2.13 31.81 -1.71
CA ARG A 60 -1.28 30.81 -1.05
C ARG A 60 -0.55 29.95 -2.06
N THR A 61 0.66 29.53 -1.70
CA THR A 61 1.39 28.49 -2.42
C THR A 61 1.01 27.15 -1.82
N VAL A 62 0.49 26.24 -2.65
CA VAL A 62 0.15 24.86 -2.26
C VAL A 62 0.89 23.91 -3.17
N ALA A 63 1.74 23.07 -2.60
CA ALA A 63 2.41 22.00 -3.35
C ALA A 63 1.42 20.85 -3.61
N ILE A 64 1.61 20.12 -4.71
CA ILE A 64 0.89 18.90 -5.00
C ILE A 64 1.89 17.76 -4.93
N LEU A 65 1.61 16.77 -4.08
CA LEU A 65 2.43 15.59 -3.86
C LEU A 65 1.67 14.36 -4.37
N PHE A 66 2.23 13.69 -5.38
CA PHE A 66 1.76 12.39 -5.80
C PHE A 66 2.52 11.32 -5.04
N ASP A 67 1.79 10.57 -4.23
CA ASP A 67 2.31 9.37 -3.57
C ASP A 67 2.08 8.18 -4.50
N LEU A 68 3.13 7.87 -5.26
CA LEU A 68 3.10 6.79 -6.25
C LEU A 68 3.09 5.45 -5.52
N CYS A 69 2.15 4.60 -5.91
CA CYS A 69 2.22 3.20 -5.52
C CYS A 69 3.40 2.56 -6.26
N GLY A 70 4.51 2.36 -5.56
CA GLY A 70 5.51 1.42 -6.04
C GLY A 70 4.90 0.01 -6.16
N PRO A 71 5.58 -0.91 -6.83
CA PRO A 71 5.20 -2.30 -6.83
C PRO A 71 5.21 -2.81 -5.38
N LYS A 72 4.03 -3.17 -4.88
CA LYS A 72 3.86 -3.74 -3.54
C LYS A 72 3.37 -5.17 -3.66
N ILE A 73 4.07 -6.07 -3.01
CA ILE A 73 3.57 -7.42 -2.80
C ILE A 73 2.36 -7.31 -1.88
N ARG A 74 1.25 -7.90 -2.30
CA ARG A 74 0.01 -7.92 -1.53
C ARG A 74 -0.59 -9.31 -1.54
N VAL A 75 -1.30 -9.64 -0.49
CA VAL A 75 -2.18 -10.80 -0.47
C VAL A 75 -3.21 -10.66 -1.59
N GLY A 76 -3.31 -11.67 -2.41
CA GLY A 76 -4.30 -11.79 -3.48
C GLY A 76 -5.72 -11.97 -2.94
N LYS A 77 -6.62 -12.40 -3.80
CA LYS A 77 -8.00 -12.67 -3.39
C LYS A 77 -8.06 -14.01 -2.64
N LEU A 78 -8.54 -13.96 -1.41
CA LEU A 78 -8.80 -15.14 -0.56
C LEU A 78 -10.26 -15.58 -0.69
N ASP A 79 -10.50 -16.88 -0.59
CA ASP A 79 -11.85 -17.41 -0.45
C ASP A 79 -12.45 -16.96 0.88
N GLY A 80 -13.63 -16.31 0.81
CA GLY A 80 -14.25 -15.69 1.99
C GLY A 80 -13.54 -14.43 2.50
N ASP A 81 -12.58 -13.88 1.73
CA ASP A 81 -11.84 -12.63 1.99
C ASP A 81 -10.91 -12.64 3.22
N ILE A 82 -10.93 -13.70 4.03
CA ILE A 82 -10.11 -13.83 5.25
C ILE A 82 -9.60 -15.27 5.39
N ILE A 83 -8.33 -15.43 5.77
CA ILE A 83 -7.74 -16.68 6.23
C ILE A 83 -7.33 -16.57 7.70
N LYS A 84 -7.63 -17.59 8.50
CA LYS A 84 -7.18 -17.68 9.90
C LYS A 84 -5.82 -18.35 9.98
N ILE A 85 -4.93 -17.73 10.71
CA ILE A 85 -3.56 -18.19 10.93
C ILE A 85 -3.43 -18.66 12.37
N ALA A 86 -2.83 -19.84 12.56
CA ALA A 86 -2.51 -20.38 13.88
C ALA A 86 -0.99 -20.45 14.06
N ALA A 87 -0.48 -19.95 15.18
CA ALA A 87 0.94 -20.01 15.50
C ALA A 87 1.48 -21.45 15.46
N GLY A 88 2.66 -21.60 14.91
CA GLY A 88 3.33 -22.90 14.73
C GLY A 88 2.85 -23.71 13.53
N ASN A 89 1.77 -23.32 12.85
CA ASN A 89 1.33 -23.99 11.63
C ASN A 89 2.13 -23.50 10.43
N HIS A 90 2.21 -24.35 9.42
CA HIS A 90 2.86 -24.06 8.15
C HIS A 90 1.82 -23.61 7.13
N TYR A 91 2.23 -22.67 6.28
CA TYR A 91 1.44 -22.08 5.20
C TYR A 91 2.31 -21.88 3.97
N THR A 92 1.71 -22.03 2.81
CA THR A 92 2.36 -21.71 1.53
C THR A 92 1.96 -20.32 1.09
N LEU A 93 2.95 -19.49 0.72
CA LEU A 93 2.78 -18.14 0.17
C LEU A 93 3.29 -18.12 -1.26
N GLY A 94 2.45 -17.78 -2.23
CA GLY A 94 2.83 -17.82 -3.65
C GLY A 94 1.83 -17.16 -4.57
N TYR A 95 1.98 -17.37 -5.89
CA TYR A 95 1.07 -16.79 -6.87
C TYR A 95 -0.12 -17.71 -7.18
N THR A 96 0.11 -19.02 -7.27
CA THR A 96 -0.90 -20.06 -7.57
C THR A 96 -0.71 -21.24 -6.65
N ASP A 97 -1.77 -22.02 -6.45
CA ASP A 97 -1.76 -23.29 -5.70
C ASP A 97 -1.13 -23.19 -4.30
N CYS A 98 -1.56 -22.19 -3.52
CA CYS A 98 -1.01 -21.89 -2.20
C CYS A 98 -2.12 -21.43 -1.23
N ASP A 99 -1.82 -21.50 0.07
CA ASP A 99 -2.76 -21.09 1.13
C ASP A 99 -2.97 -19.57 1.15
N ILE A 100 -1.89 -18.83 0.92
CA ILE A 100 -1.88 -17.36 0.91
C ILE A 100 -1.44 -16.88 -0.49
N PRO A 101 -2.38 -16.59 -1.38
CA PRO A 101 -2.07 -16.13 -2.72
C PRO A 101 -1.49 -14.70 -2.69
N LEU A 102 -0.60 -14.39 -3.63
CA LEU A 102 -0.05 -13.07 -3.85
C LEU A 102 -0.56 -12.45 -5.15
N ASN A 103 -0.47 -11.14 -5.25
CA ASN A 103 -0.82 -10.38 -6.46
C ASN A 103 0.25 -10.43 -7.55
N MET A 104 1.36 -11.07 -7.31
CA MET A 104 2.47 -11.20 -8.26
C MET A 104 3.27 -12.48 -8.02
N ASP A 105 3.96 -12.91 -9.06
CA ASP A 105 4.89 -14.03 -9.06
C ASP A 105 6.10 -13.75 -8.15
N LEU A 106 6.63 -14.80 -7.52
CA LEU A 106 7.81 -14.75 -6.65
C LEU A 106 9.08 -15.29 -7.32
N SER A 107 9.10 -15.44 -8.65
CA SER A 107 10.27 -15.98 -9.40
C SER A 107 11.59 -15.23 -9.15
N PHE A 108 11.48 -13.97 -8.69
CA PHE A 108 12.62 -13.14 -8.30
C PHE A 108 13.25 -13.53 -6.94
N LEU A 109 12.62 -14.41 -6.16
CA LEU A 109 13.12 -14.82 -4.84
C LEU A 109 14.18 -15.92 -4.87
N SER A 110 14.70 -16.28 -6.03
CA SER A 110 15.58 -17.43 -6.27
C SER A 110 16.85 -17.52 -5.40
N HIS A 111 17.13 -16.54 -4.55
CA HIS A 111 18.35 -16.48 -3.73
C HIS A 111 18.12 -16.19 -2.25
N THR A 112 16.91 -16.29 -1.75
CA THR A 112 16.61 -16.04 -0.34
C THR A 112 16.71 -17.35 0.45
N SER A 113 17.75 -17.53 1.23
CA SER A 113 17.83 -18.62 2.20
C SER A 113 17.55 -18.09 3.59
N GLY A 114 16.40 -18.44 4.16
CA GLY A 114 15.96 -17.97 5.48
C GLY A 114 15.46 -16.51 5.47
N GLY A 115 14.80 -16.12 6.53
CA GLY A 115 14.29 -14.76 6.70
C GLY A 115 12.87 -14.76 7.27
N MET A 116 12.27 -13.59 7.24
CA MET A 116 10.91 -13.39 7.78
C MET A 116 10.02 -12.76 6.73
N VAL A 117 8.76 -13.13 6.73
CA VAL A 117 7.69 -12.47 5.98
C VAL A 117 6.80 -11.73 6.97
N LYS A 118 6.53 -10.46 6.70
CA LYS A 118 5.61 -9.63 7.50
C LYS A 118 4.39 -9.31 6.67
N VAL A 119 3.21 -9.50 7.27
CA VAL A 119 1.92 -9.24 6.62
C VAL A 119 1.13 -8.21 7.45
N ASP A 120 0.34 -7.36 6.77
CA ASP A 120 -0.49 -6.29 7.35
C ASP A 120 0.33 -5.37 8.26
N ASP A 121 1.36 -4.74 7.68
CA ASP A 121 2.29 -3.82 8.35
C ASP A 121 3.01 -4.44 9.59
N GLY A 122 3.18 -5.77 9.56
CA GLY A 122 3.88 -6.53 10.60
C GLY A 122 2.99 -6.99 11.74
N LYS A 123 1.66 -6.95 11.59
CA LYS A 123 0.73 -7.56 12.56
C LYS A 123 0.86 -9.08 12.62
N LEU A 124 1.28 -9.69 11.53
CA LEU A 124 1.60 -11.10 11.46
C LEU A 124 2.98 -11.29 10.88
N THR A 125 3.74 -12.17 11.51
CA THR A 125 5.10 -12.50 11.12
C THR A 125 5.20 -14.01 10.89
N PHE A 126 5.99 -14.39 9.90
CA PHE A 126 6.26 -15.76 9.53
C PHE A 126 7.75 -15.95 9.35
N GLU A 127 8.26 -17.10 9.75
CA GLU A 127 9.60 -17.55 9.39
C GLU A 127 9.57 -18.30 8.07
N ILE A 128 10.53 -18.03 7.19
CA ILE A 128 10.70 -18.77 5.94
C ILE A 128 11.38 -20.10 6.26
N VAL A 129 10.64 -21.20 6.10
CA VAL A 129 11.12 -22.56 6.32
C VAL A 129 11.83 -23.05 5.07
N ARG A 130 11.22 -22.81 3.91
CA ARG A 130 11.72 -23.29 2.61
C ARG A 130 11.34 -22.32 1.50
N VAL A 131 12.24 -22.19 0.52
CA VAL A 131 12.01 -21.44 -0.71
C VAL A 131 11.85 -22.44 -1.86
N GLU A 132 10.72 -22.37 -2.54
CA GLU A 132 10.43 -23.12 -3.75
C GLU A 132 10.46 -22.18 -4.96
N GLN A 133 10.37 -22.72 -6.18
CA GLN A 133 10.57 -21.94 -7.40
C GLN A 133 9.61 -20.74 -7.51
N ASN A 134 8.36 -20.84 -7.03
CA ASN A 134 7.34 -19.79 -7.10
C ASN A 134 6.54 -19.66 -5.79
N ALA A 135 7.02 -20.22 -4.69
CA ALA A 135 6.34 -20.20 -3.41
C ALA A 135 7.33 -20.22 -2.24
N LEU A 136 6.88 -19.73 -1.10
CA LEU A 136 7.56 -19.84 0.18
C LEU A 136 6.75 -20.75 1.09
N GLU A 137 7.41 -21.71 1.73
CA GLU A 137 6.87 -22.41 2.88
C GLU A 137 7.20 -21.59 4.12
N LEU A 138 6.19 -21.24 4.88
CA LEU A 138 6.24 -20.33 6.02
C LEU A 138 5.78 -21.03 7.28
N SER A 139 6.41 -20.75 8.43
CA SER A 139 5.90 -21.09 9.76
C SER A 139 5.38 -19.82 10.43
N ALA A 140 4.13 -19.84 10.89
CA ALA A 140 3.54 -18.70 11.58
C ALA A 140 4.10 -18.56 13.00
N THR A 141 4.61 -17.36 13.35
CA THR A 141 5.13 -17.09 14.70
C THR A 141 4.03 -16.70 15.68
N GLU A 142 2.87 -16.26 15.16
CA GLU A 142 1.73 -15.80 15.96
C GLU A 142 0.40 -16.14 15.27
N SER A 143 -0.67 -16.17 16.06
CA SER A 143 -2.03 -16.41 15.55
C SER A 143 -2.71 -15.11 15.19
N GLY A 144 -3.57 -15.15 14.16
CA GLY A 144 -4.33 -13.98 13.73
C GLY A 144 -5.14 -14.23 12.47
N GLU A 145 -5.47 -13.15 11.75
CA GLU A 145 -6.26 -13.20 10.51
C GLU A 145 -5.59 -12.35 9.44
N ILE A 146 -5.58 -12.84 8.22
CA ILE A 146 -5.11 -12.12 7.02
C ILE A 146 -6.31 -11.88 6.11
N SER A 147 -6.48 -10.64 5.65
CA SER A 147 -7.48 -10.28 4.64
C SER A 147 -6.86 -10.06 3.26
N SER A 148 -7.65 -10.23 2.23
CA SER A 148 -7.28 -9.88 0.85
C SER A 148 -6.74 -8.45 0.74
N GLY A 149 -5.77 -8.23 -0.14
CA GLY A 149 -5.18 -6.93 -0.42
C GLY A 149 -4.18 -6.39 0.62
N LYS A 150 -3.96 -7.11 1.74
CA LYS A 150 -2.99 -6.71 2.76
C LYS A 150 -1.57 -6.72 2.22
N GLY A 151 -0.75 -5.74 2.66
CA GLY A 151 0.64 -5.64 2.27
C GLY A 151 1.46 -6.80 2.80
N VAL A 152 2.36 -7.30 1.97
CA VAL A 152 3.36 -8.31 2.32
C VAL A 152 4.75 -7.68 2.18
N ASN A 153 5.57 -7.83 3.19
CA ASN A 153 6.95 -7.37 3.19
C ASN A 153 7.89 -8.55 3.48
N ILE A 154 8.87 -8.73 2.63
CA ILE A 154 9.92 -9.77 2.77
C ILE A 154 11.24 -9.00 2.92
N PRO A 155 11.71 -8.76 4.15
CA PRO A 155 12.93 -7.99 4.40
C PRO A 155 14.14 -8.63 3.75
N GLY A 156 15.01 -7.83 3.14
CA GLY A 156 16.24 -8.30 2.50
C GLY A 156 16.07 -8.77 1.05
N VAL A 157 14.85 -8.76 0.52
CA VAL A 157 14.59 -9.06 -0.89
C VAL A 157 14.58 -7.76 -1.70
N GLN A 158 15.45 -7.67 -2.69
CA GLN A 158 15.36 -6.67 -3.75
C GLN A 158 14.33 -7.14 -4.78
N LEU A 159 13.34 -6.31 -5.05
CA LEU A 159 12.40 -6.53 -6.15
C LEU A 159 13.09 -6.06 -7.43
N ASP A 160 13.61 -6.99 -8.22
CA ASP A 160 14.02 -6.71 -9.60
C ASP A 160 12.75 -6.62 -10.44
N LEU A 161 12.24 -5.40 -10.54
CA LEU A 161 11.06 -5.11 -11.36
C LEU A 161 11.50 -4.38 -12.62
N PRO A 162 10.95 -4.74 -13.78
CA PRO A 162 11.27 -4.09 -15.05
C PRO A 162 10.85 -2.63 -15.10
#